data_0e0cf6ba8c22b1478c47120b60d92b9c
#
_entry.id   0e0cf6ba8c22b1478c47120b60d92b9c
#
_cell.length_a   1.000
_cell.length_b   1.000
_cell.length_c   1.000
_cell.angle_alpha   90.00
_cell.angle_beta   90.00
_cell.angle_gamma   90.00
#
_symmetry.space_group_name_H-M   'P 1'
#
loop_
_entity.id
_entity.type
_entity.pdbx_description
1 polymer ?
#
loop_
_entity_poly.entity_id
_entity_poly.type
_entity_poly.pdbx_seq_one_letter_code
_entity_poly.pdbx_strand_id
1 'polypeptide(L)'
;MSETFTLIQRLVASGEVRVSEHGYDELAEDQISVSEILSAVGSGTVVEDYPDYPKGRSVLALQLDGAGRAIHVVWGIPEGFESPAVLVTAYRPDPTRWDERFMERRK
;
A
#
# COMPACT_ATOMS: atom_id res chain seq x y z
N MET A 1 -9.71 8.27 9.51
CA MET A 1 -9.44 8.50 8.08
C MET A 1 -8.02 9.02 7.93
N SER A 2 -7.27 8.47 6.98
CA SER A 2 -5.85 8.83 6.80
C SER A 2 -5.71 9.92 5.75
N GLU A 3 -5.14 11.07 6.14
CA GLU A 3 -4.83 12.14 5.18
C GLU A 3 -3.74 11.67 4.22
N THR A 4 -2.79 10.86 4.71
CA THR A 4 -1.72 10.31 3.88
C THR A 4 -2.30 9.42 2.79
N PHE A 5 -3.21 8.52 3.14
CA PHE A 5 -3.80 7.63 2.14
C PHE A 5 -4.67 8.38 1.14
N THR A 6 -5.40 9.39 1.60
CA THR A 6 -6.20 10.24 0.69
C THR A 6 -5.31 10.92 -0.33
N LEU A 7 -4.16 11.45 0.11
CA LEU A 7 -3.21 12.07 -0.81
C LEU A 7 -2.63 11.03 -1.78
N ILE A 8 -2.29 9.85 -1.29
CA ILE A 8 -1.76 8.77 -2.13
C ILE A 8 -2.76 8.39 -3.21
N GLN A 9 -4.03 8.23 -2.86
CA GLN A 9 -5.09 7.92 -3.84
C GLN A 9 -5.15 8.98 -4.93
N ARG A 10 -5.04 10.24 -4.55
CA ARG A 10 -5.06 11.36 -5.49
C ARG A 10 -3.84 11.36 -6.40
N LEU A 11 -2.66 11.13 -5.84
CA LEU A 11 -1.41 11.10 -6.60
C LEU A 11 -1.40 9.95 -7.61
N VAL A 12 -1.86 8.77 -7.20
CA VAL A 12 -1.95 7.63 -8.11
C VAL A 12 -2.90 7.96 -9.26
N ALA A 13 -4.04 8.58 -8.97
CA ALA A 13 -5.03 8.95 -9.99
C ALA A 13 -4.44 9.94 -11.00
N SER A 14 -3.51 10.79 -10.59
CA SER A 14 -2.87 11.77 -11.48
C SER A 14 -1.57 11.24 -12.12
N GLY A 15 -1.20 9.99 -11.85
CA GLY A 15 0.01 9.40 -12.44
C GLY A 15 1.31 9.75 -11.72
N GLU A 16 1.23 10.43 -10.57
CA GLU A 16 2.43 10.81 -9.80
C GLU A 16 2.78 9.69 -8.81
N VAL A 17 3.26 8.58 -9.35
CA VAL A 17 3.53 7.38 -8.58
C VAL A 17 4.85 6.75 -9.01
N ARG A 18 5.55 6.15 -8.05
CA ARG A 18 6.81 5.44 -8.28
C ARG A 18 6.80 4.13 -7.49
N VAL A 19 7.44 3.10 -8.04
CA VAL A 19 7.61 1.82 -7.37
C VAL A 19 9.07 1.71 -6.92
N SER A 20 9.32 1.37 -5.65
CA SER A 20 10.68 1.18 -5.16
C SER A 20 11.27 -0.13 -5.71
N GLU A 21 12.61 -0.23 -5.71
CA GLU A 21 13.27 -1.47 -6.14
C GLU A 21 12.85 -2.66 -5.27
N HIS A 22 12.79 -2.43 -3.95
CA HIS A 22 12.34 -3.46 -3.01
C HIS A 22 10.91 -3.88 -3.32
N GLY A 23 10.06 -2.92 -3.66
CA GLY A 23 8.67 -3.20 -4.03
C GLY A 23 8.57 -4.10 -5.26
N TYR A 24 9.37 -3.84 -6.28
CA TYR A 24 9.37 -4.70 -7.47
C TYR A 24 9.75 -6.14 -7.15
N ASP A 25 10.77 -6.34 -6.32
CA ASP A 25 11.21 -7.68 -5.94
C ASP A 25 10.14 -8.43 -5.16
N GLU A 26 9.51 -7.76 -4.19
CA GLU A 26 8.44 -8.36 -3.37
C GLU A 26 7.23 -8.73 -4.22
N LEU A 27 6.85 -7.85 -5.15
CA LEU A 27 5.72 -8.10 -6.05
C LEU A 27 5.98 -9.31 -6.91
N ALA A 28 7.21 -9.44 -7.43
CA ALA A 28 7.58 -10.57 -8.28
C ALA A 28 7.49 -11.89 -7.51
N GLU A 29 7.94 -11.91 -6.25
CA GLU A 29 7.88 -13.12 -5.41
C GLU A 29 6.45 -13.60 -5.19
N ASP A 30 5.53 -12.68 -4.95
CA ASP A 30 4.14 -13.00 -4.66
C ASP A 30 3.25 -12.99 -5.90
N GLN A 31 3.84 -12.79 -7.07
CA GLN A 31 3.11 -12.74 -8.35
C GLN A 31 2.00 -11.70 -8.34
N ILE A 32 2.30 -10.53 -7.81
CA ILE A 32 1.37 -9.41 -7.74
C ILE A 32 1.69 -8.41 -8.85
N SER A 33 0.66 -7.96 -9.56
CA SER A 33 0.81 -7.00 -10.65
C SER A 33 0.75 -5.56 -10.12
N VAL A 34 1.71 -4.72 -10.54
CA VAL A 34 1.68 -3.29 -10.21
C VAL A 34 0.37 -2.67 -10.71
N SER A 35 -0.07 -3.02 -11.92
CA SER A 35 -1.30 -2.43 -12.47
C SER A 35 -2.53 -2.75 -11.64
N GLU A 36 -2.60 -3.95 -11.06
CA GLU A 36 -3.72 -4.30 -10.18
C GLU A 36 -3.70 -3.47 -8.90
N ILE A 37 -2.51 -3.23 -8.33
CA ILE A 37 -2.38 -2.39 -7.14
C ILE A 37 -2.82 -0.97 -7.44
N LEU A 38 -2.36 -0.39 -8.55
CA LEU A 38 -2.71 0.97 -8.91
C LEU A 38 -4.21 1.11 -9.18
N SER A 39 -4.81 0.10 -9.82
CA SER A 39 -6.25 0.11 -10.10
C SER A 39 -7.10 0.02 -8.84
N ALA A 40 -6.59 -0.65 -7.80
CA ALA A 40 -7.36 -0.94 -6.59
C ALA A 40 -7.15 0.07 -5.46
N VAL A 41 -6.24 1.06 -5.63
CA VAL A 41 -5.93 1.99 -4.54
C VAL A 41 -7.14 2.84 -4.14
N GLY A 42 -8.01 3.15 -5.09
CA GLY A 42 -9.19 3.96 -4.83
C GLY A 42 -10.20 3.32 -3.89
N SER A 43 -10.23 1.99 -3.83
CA SER A 43 -11.12 1.23 -2.95
C SER A 43 -10.39 0.59 -1.78
N GLY A 44 -9.13 0.97 -1.56
CA GLY A 44 -8.33 0.42 -0.46
C GLY A 44 -8.81 0.91 0.90
N THR A 45 -8.45 0.15 1.92
CA THR A 45 -8.77 0.45 3.32
C THR A 45 -7.49 0.56 4.12
N VAL A 46 -7.37 1.60 4.94
CA VAL A 46 -6.20 1.78 5.80
C VAL A 46 -6.22 0.75 6.92
N VAL A 47 -5.11 0.02 7.06
CA VAL A 47 -4.90 -0.94 8.15
C VAL A 47 -4.11 -0.27 9.27
N GLU A 48 -2.98 0.38 8.93
CA GLU A 48 -2.13 1.10 9.87
C GLU A 48 -1.69 2.40 9.23
N ASP A 49 -1.66 3.47 10.02
CA ASP A 49 -1.27 4.80 9.54
C ASP A 49 -0.05 5.28 10.32
N TYR A 50 0.97 5.72 9.60
CA TYR A 50 2.24 6.17 10.18
C TYR A 50 2.55 7.58 9.69
N PRO A 51 1.80 8.60 10.16
CA PRO A 51 1.98 9.98 9.66
C PRO A 51 3.33 10.60 10.02
N ASP A 52 3.99 10.09 11.05
CA ASP A 52 5.24 10.66 11.54
C ASP A 52 6.46 9.77 11.26
N TYR A 53 6.35 8.85 10.32
CA TYR A 53 7.47 7.97 9.99
C TYR A 53 8.66 8.80 9.50
N PRO A 54 9.89 8.56 10.06
CA PRO A 54 11.05 9.43 9.78
C PRO A 54 11.45 9.57 8.31
N LYS A 55 11.22 8.54 7.49
CA LYS A 55 11.56 8.58 6.06
C LYS A 55 10.46 9.16 5.19
N GLY A 56 9.39 9.60 5.80
CA GLY A 56 8.22 10.11 5.13
C GLY A 56 6.97 9.39 5.61
N ARG A 57 5.88 10.12 5.69
CA ARG A 57 4.62 9.53 6.17
C ARG A 57 4.22 8.35 5.30
N SER A 58 3.70 7.31 5.96
CA SER A 58 3.43 6.02 5.32
C SER A 58 2.12 5.44 5.82
N VAL A 59 1.61 4.48 5.07
CA VAL A 59 0.37 3.79 5.43
C VAL A 59 0.42 2.36 4.93
N LEU A 60 -0.11 1.43 5.74
CA LEU A 60 -0.36 0.06 5.31
C LEU A 60 -1.83 -0.02 4.91
N ALA A 61 -2.08 -0.36 3.67
CA ALA A 61 -3.43 -0.44 3.12
C ALA A 61 -3.78 -1.87 2.73
N LEU A 62 -5.05 -2.21 2.89
CA LEU A 62 -5.62 -3.46 2.37
C LEU A 62 -6.27 -3.16 1.03
N GLN A 63 -5.83 -3.86 0.00
CA GLN A 63 -6.39 -3.74 -1.34
C GLN A 63 -6.74 -5.13 -1.84
N LEU A 64 -7.54 -5.22 -2.89
CA LEU A 64 -7.91 -6.50 -3.47
C LEU A 64 -7.41 -6.56 -4.91
N ASP A 65 -6.96 -7.74 -5.33
CA ASP A 65 -6.59 -7.95 -6.73
C ASP A 65 -7.85 -8.21 -7.59
N GLY A 66 -7.66 -8.45 -8.88
CA GLY A 66 -8.77 -8.69 -9.80
C GLY A 66 -9.61 -9.92 -9.49
N ALA A 67 -9.07 -10.85 -8.70
CA ALA A 67 -9.78 -12.06 -8.27
C ALA A 67 -10.38 -11.89 -6.86
N GLY A 68 -10.28 -10.71 -6.27
CA GLY A 68 -10.81 -10.44 -4.94
C GLY A 68 -9.93 -10.92 -3.79
N ARG A 69 -8.66 -11.27 -4.08
CA ARG A 69 -7.74 -11.74 -3.04
C ARG A 69 -7.01 -10.56 -2.40
N ALA A 70 -6.77 -10.68 -1.09
CA ALA A 70 -6.16 -9.61 -0.31
C ALA A 70 -4.69 -9.36 -0.65
N ILE A 71 -4.33 -8.09 -0.70
CA ILE A 71 -2.96 -7.62 -0.82
C ILE A 71 -2.76 -6.57 0.25
N HIS A 72 -1.67 -6.67 1.03
CA HIS A 72 -1.24 -5.57 1.88
C HIS A 72 -0.23 -4.73 1.11
N VAL A 73 -0.47 -3.43 1.06
CA VAL A 73 0.37 -2.50 0.30
C VAL A 73 0.89 -1.42 1.25
N VAL A 74 2.20 -1.24 1.28
CA VAL A 74 2.81 -0.14 2.01
C VAL A 74 3.05 1.00 1.03
N TRP A 75 2.37 2.10 1.28
CA TRP A 75 2.50 3.33 0.50
C TRP A 75 3.23 4.38 1.33
N GLY A 76 4.00 5.23 0.68
CA GLY A 76 4.67 6.32 1.37
C GLY A 76 4.79 7.55 0.51
N ILE A 77 5.17 8.65 1.16
CA ILE A 77 5.48 9.92 0.50
C ILE A 77 6.83 10.36 1.06
N PRO A 78 7.81 10.71 0.22
CA PRO A 78 9.15 11.04 0.72
C PRO A 78 9.12 12.19 1.71
N GLU A 79 9.96 12.12 2.74
CA GLU A 79 10.07 13.18 3.74
C GLU A 79 10.40 14.51 3.09
N GLY A 80 9.67 15.55 3.46
CA GLY A 80 9.88 16.90 2.92
C GLY A 80 9.21 17.16 1.58
N PHE A 81 8.47 16.19 1.03
CA PHE A 81 7.79 16.32 -0.25
C PHE A 81 6.31 15.98 -0.12
N GLU A 82 5.54 16.41 -1.11
CA GLU A 82 4.11 16.08 -1.18
C GLU A 82 3.80 15.12 -2.33
N SER A 83 4.83 14.66 -3.02
CA SER A 83 4.75 13.71 -4.13
C SER A 83 6.13 13.11 -4.38
N PRO A 84 6.26 12.01 -5.11
CA PRO A 84 5.17 11.17 -5.61
C PRO A 84 4.63 10.24 -4.53
N ALA A 85 3.54 9.53 -4.82
CA ALA A 85 3.18 8.37 -4.05
C ALA A 85 4.20 7.28 -4.37
N VAL A 86 4.77 6.64 -3.34
CA VAL A 86 5.77 5.58 -3.53
C VAL A 86 5.16 4.26 -3.08
N LEU A 87 5.11 3.29 -3.99
CA LEU A 87 4.78 1.91 -3.65
C LEU A 87 6.05 1.31 -3.03
N VAL A 88 6.09 1.23 -1.70
CA VAL A 88 7.27 0.78 -0.97
C VAL A 88 7.41 -0.73 -1.05
N THR A 89 6.34 -1.44 -0.75
CA THR A 89 6.26 -2.90 -0.88
C THR A 89 4.81 -3.34 -0.89
N ALA A 90 4.59 -4.58 -1.33
CA ALA A 90 3.29 -5.21 -1.26
C ALA A 90 3.48 -6.71 -1.14
N TYR A 91 2.56 -7.37 -0.44
CA TYR A 91 2.66 -8.80 -0.19
C TYR A 91 1.28 -9.40 0.07
N ARG A 92 1.18 -10.73 -0.03
CA ARG A 92 -0.02 -11.43 0.40
C ARG A 92 0.03 -11.56 1.91
N PRO A 93 -0.96 -11.05 2.64
CA PRO A 93 -0.93 -11.16 4.10
C PRO A 93 -1.09 -12.61 4.55
N ASP A 94 -0.29 -12.99 5.55
CA ASP A 94 -0.30 -14.34 6.10
C ASP A 94 -1.51 -14.51 7.03
N PRO A 95 -2.44 -15.44 6.74
CA PRO A 95 -3.63 -15.62 7.58
C PRO A 95 -3.33 -16.13 8.98
N THR A 96 -2.11 -16.62 9.24
CA THR A 96 -1.71 -17.01 10.59
C THR A 96 -1.28 -15.83 11.44
N ARG A 97 -0.97 -14.70 10.81
CA ARG A 97 -0.51 -13.48 11.49
C ARG A 97 -1.56 -12.38 11.55
N TRP A 98 -2.58 -12.48 10.72
CA TRP A 98 -3.64 -11.48 10.60
C TRP A 98 -5.00 -12.12 10.83
N ASP A 99 -5.97 -11.30 11.24
CA ASP A 99 -7.34 -11.78 11.41
C ASP A 99 -7.98 -12.11 10.05
N GLU A 100 -9.21 -12.59 10.07
CA GLU A 100 -9.91 -13.01 8.85
C GLU A 100 -10.10 -11.89 7.82
N ARG A 101 -10.13 -10.64 8.28
CA ARG A 101 -10.29 -9.48 7.42
C ARG A 101 -8.97 -8.83 7.05
N PHE A 102 -7.84 -9.36 7.58
CA PHE A 102 -6.50 -8.84 7.35
C PHE A 102 -6.33 -7.38 7.82
N MET A 103 -7.11 -6.97 8.81
CA MET A 103 -7.09 -5.62 9.36
C MET A 103 -6.36 -5.53 10.70
N GLU A 104 -6.32 -6.62 11.46
CA GLU A 104 -5.69 -6.64 12.78
C GLU A 104 -4.73 -7.81 12.89
N ARG A 105 -3.58 -7.56 13.53
CA ARG A 105 -2.61 -8.62 13.77
C ARG A 105 -3.15 -9.61 14.80
N ARG A 106 -2.91 -10.88 14.59
CA ARG A 106 -3.25 -11.90 15.58
C ARG A 106 -2.24 -11.83 16.73
N LYS A 107 -2.68 -12.07 17.93
CA LYS A 107 -1.84 -12.06 19.12
C LYS A 107 -1.26 -13.45 19.41
#